data_e76d548390193e309879fa207f88abaa
#
_entry.id   e76d548390193e309879fa207f88abaa
#
_cell.length_a   1.000
_cell.length_b   1.000
_cell.length_c   1.000
_cell.angle_alpha   90.00
_cell.angle_beta   90.00
_cell.angle_gamma   90.00
#
_symmetry.space_group_name_H-M   'P 1'
#
loop_
_entity.id
_entity.type
_entity.pdbx_description
1 polymer ?
#
loop_
_entity_poly.entity_id
_entity_poly.type
_entity_poly.pdbx_seq_one_letter_code
_entity_poly.pdbx_strand_id
1 'polypeptide(L)'
;MEFNEKLQELRKNKGLTQEQLAEALFVSRTAISKWESGRGYPNLDSLKEISRYFSVTIDDLICSEEIIIAAEDEKRACIDKYISLICCTLDTLMVLLLFLPVFGNSADTPASVTLFESTGLSSWIRIVFAVLIGVTVLNGICGIIIGRFDKPVWNHHWLVTGMVLSITGAAVFIMTRQPYAGILCLAMLVVKGLLIGKGKGVS
;
A
#
# COMPACT_ATOMS: atom_id res chain seq x y z
N MET A 1 30.95 9.91 11.93
CA MET A 1 31.01 10.88 10.79
C MET A 1 30.00 10.43 9.78
N GLU A 2 29.03 11.27 9.49
CA GLU A 2 27.95 10.91 8.58
C GLU A 2 28.41 10.83 7.13
N PHE A 3 27.67 10.11 6.29
CA PHE A 3 27.99 9.94 4.87
C PHE A 3 28.24 11.27 4.13
N ASN A 4 27.39 12.27 4.37
CA ASN A 4 27.47 13.60 3.78
C ASN A 4 28.81 14.29 4.11
N GLU A 5 29.26 14.23 5.36
CA GLU A 5 30.53 14.78 5.81
C GLU A 5 31.70 14.03 5.18
N LYS A 6 31.62 12.70 5.14
CA LYS A 6 32.63 11.82 4.56
C LYS A 6 32.80 12.05 3.06
N LEU A 7 31.70 12.14 2.31
CA LEU A 7 31.73 12.42 0.88
C LEU A 7 32.35 13.79 0.60
N GLN A 8 31.97 14.81 1.38
CA GLN A 8 32.52 16.14 1.26
C GLN A 8 34.02 16.19 1.56
N GLU A 9 34.48 15.46 2.60
CA GLU A 9 35.88 15.32 2.95
C GLU A 9 36.68 14.65 1.83
N LEU A 10 36.23 13.51 1.32
CA LEU A 10 36.88 12.79 0.24
C LEU A 10 37.01 13.63 -1.04
N ARG A 11 35.95 14.38 -1.39
CA ARG A 11 36.00 15.31 -2.52
C ARG A 11 37.01 16.43 -2.32
N LYS A 12 36.97 17.08 -1.14
CA LYS A 12 37.91 18.17 -0.80
C LYS A 12 39.35 17.69 -0.79
N ASN A 13 39.61 16.50 -0.26
CA ASN A 13 40.97 15.93 -0.23
C ASN A 13 41.51 15.64 -1.63
N LYS A 14 40.64 15.36 -2.61
CA LYS A 14 41.03 15.28 -4.05
C LYS A 14 41.04 16.63 -4.77
N GLY A 15 40.71 17.74 -4.12
CA GLY A 15 40.68 19.08 -4.71
C GLY A 15 39.54 19.27 -5.74
N LEU A 16 38.49 18.46 -5.70
CA LEU A 16 37.42 18.48 -6.70
C LEU A 16 36.30 19.45 -6.31
N THR A 17 35.72 20.12 -7.33
CA THR A 17 34.45 20.81 -7.18
C THR A 17 33.27 19.79 -7.20
N GLN A 18 32.09 20.19 -6.74
CA GLN A 18 30.89 19.34 -6.83
C GLN A 18 30.53 18.97 -8.28
N GLU A 19 30.84 19.85 -9.23
CA GLU A 19 30.59 19.65 -10.65
C GLU A 19 31.55 18.61 -11.24
N GLN A 20 32.84 18.71 -10.92
CA GLN A 20 33.85 17.72 -11.33
C GLN A 20 33.59 16.34 -10.73
N LEU A 21 33.13 16.25 -9.47
CA LEU A 21 32.75 14.97 -8.88
C LEU A 21 31.50 14.39 -9.54
N ALA A 22 30.55 15.24 -9.90
CA ALA A 22 29.32 14.81 -10.59
C ALA A 22 29.63 14.23 -11.98
N GLU A 23 30.50 14.88 -12.73
CA GLU A 23 31.02 14.38 -14.03
C GLU A 23 31.74 13.05 -13.89
N ALA A 24 32.63 12.93 -12.89
CA ALA A 24 33.39 11.71 -12.63
C ALA A 24 32.52 10.51 -12.25
N LEU A 25 31.37 10.75 -11.57
CA LEU A 25 30.44 9.73 -11.13
C LEU A 25 29.22 9.56 -12.08
N PHE A 26 29.19 10.28 -13.20
CA PHE A 26 28.10 10.28 -14.19
C PHE A 26 26.73 10.60 -13.57
N VAL A 27 26.70 11.54 -12.62
CA VAL A 27 25.47 11.99 -11.93
C VAL A 27 25.29 13.51 -12.12
N SER A 28 24.13 14.04 -11.71
CA SER A 28 23.92 15.49 -11.77
C SER A 28 24.63 16.20 -10.61
N ARG A 29 25.08 17.44 -10.82
CA ARG A 29 25.61 18.30 -9.73
C ARG A 29 24.63 18.46 -8.59
N THR A 30 23.32 18.51 -8.91
CA THR A 30 22.26 18.60 -7.91
C THR A 30 22.16 17.35 -7.02
N ALA A 31 22.51 16.17 -7.54
CA ALA A 31 22.59 14.94 -6.75
C ALA A 31 23.72 15.04 -5.73
N ILE A 32 24.94 15.40 -6.17
CA ILE A 32 26.09 15.60 -5.28
C ILE A 32 25.75 16.63 -4.18
N SER A 33 25.17 17.78 -4.55
CA SER A 33 24.79 18.82 -3.60
C SER A 33 23.77 18.32 -2.56
N LYS A 34 22.79 17.50 -2.95
CA LYS A 34 21.84 16.88 -2.04
C LYS A 34 22.51 15.89 -1.10
N TRP A 35 23.41 15.07 -1.61
CA TRP A 35 24.14 14.08 -0.80
C TRP A 35 25.05 14.74 0.22
N GLU A 36 25.83 15.74 -0.16
CA GLU A 36 26.72 16.48 0.74
C GLU A 36 25.98 17.37 1.75
N SER A 37 24.73 17.75 1.48
CA SER A 37 23.90 18.52 2.40
C SER A 37 23.02 17.66 3.31
N GLY A 38 23.07 16.33 3.20
CA GLY A 38 22.23 15.41 3.97
C GLY A 38 20.75 15.42 3.57
N ARG A 39 20.38 16.08 2.44
CA ARG A 39 18.99 16.15 1.96
C ARG A 39 18.59 14.98 1.06
N GLY A 40 19.48 14.04 0.85
CA GLY A 40 19.25 12.86 0.05
C GLY A 40 20.43 11.90 0.15
N TYR A 41 20.17 10.66 -0.23
CA TYR A 41 21.16 9.58 -0.18
C TYR A 41 21.37 8.99 -1.58
N PRO A 42 22.60 8.56 -1.96
CA PRO A 42 22.83 7.88 -3.21
C PRO A 42 22.20 6.49 -3.21
N ASN A 43 21.77 6.01 -4.37
CA ASN A 43 21.36 4.63 -4.54
C ASN A 43 22.59 3.69 -4.49
N LEU A 44 22.35 2.38 -4.42
CA LEU A 44 23.41 1.39 -4.29
C LEU A 44 24.43 1.44 -5.44
N ASP A 45 24.00 1.73 -6.66
CA ASP A 45 24.90 1.81 -7.80
C ASP A 45 25.82 3.05 -7.72
N SER A 46 25.25 4.19 -7.32
CA SER A 46 26.04 5.41 -7.07
C SER A 46 27.04 5.21 -5.91
N LEU A 47 26.66 4.49 -4.86
CA LEU A 47 27.56 4.14 -3.76
C LEU A 47 28.74 3.29 -4.22
N LYS A 48 28.50 2.30 -5.07
CA LYS A 48 29.55 1.48 -5.67
C LYS A 48 30.53 2.33 -6.51
N GLU A 49 30.00 3.29 -7.29
CA GLU A 49 30.84 4.17 -8.08
C GLU A 49 31.66 5.14 -7.21
N ILE A 50 31.07 5.70 -6.13
CA ILE A 50 31.78 6.51 -5.14
C ILE A 50 32.89 5.69 -4.47
N SER A 51 32.60 4.48 -4.01
CA SER A 51 33.55 3.55 -3.41
C SER A 51 34.73 3.26 -4.33
N ARG A 52 34.45 2.96 -5.61
CA ARG A 52 35.50 2.73 -6.63
C ARG A 52 36.33 3.98 -6.90
N TYR A 53 35.68 5.12 -7.09
CA TYR A 53 36.35 6.38 -7.45
C TYR A 53 37.28 6.87 -6.35
N PHE A 54 36.88 6.72 -5.09
CA PHE A 54 37.70 7.12 -3.94
C PHE A 54 38.56 5.99 -3.38
N SER A 55 38.42 4.75 -3.89
CA SER A 55 39.15 3.57 -3.41
C SER A 55 38.94 3.31 -1.90
N VAL A 56 37.72 3.51 -1.44
CA VAL A 56 37.27 3.23 -0.07
C VAL A 56 36.21 2.14 -0.08
N THR A 57 36.03 1.42 1.03
CA THR A 57 34.96 0.43 1.10
C THR A 57 33.59 1.11 1.23
N ILE A 58 32.53 0.43 0.85
CA ILE A 58 31.17 0.93 1.06
C ILE A 58 30.90 1.09 2.56
N ASP A 59 31.41 0.16 3.38
CA ASP A 59 31.28 0.20 4.84
C ASP A 59 32.00 1.42 5.45
N ASP A 60 33.12 1.86 4.86
CA ASP A 60 33.81 3.08 5.27
C ASP A 60 33.07 4.36 4.86
N LEU A 61 32.28 4.29 3.78
CA LEU A 61 31.49 5.42 3.31
C LEU A 61 30.23 5.63 4.15
N ILE A 62 29.70 4.55 4.70
CA ILE A 62 28.37 4.56 5.28
C ILE A 62 28.45 4.04 6.72
N CYS A 63 27.92 4.81 7.64
CA CYS A 63 27.61 4.27 8.96
C CYS A 63 26.55 3.17 8.78
N SER A 64 26.86 1.96 9.22
CA SER A 64 26.03 0.75 8.99
C SER A 64 24.55 0.92 9.40
N GLU A 65 24.26 1.80 10.35
CA GLU A 65 22.90 2.08 10.83
C GLU A 65 22.02 2.78 9.77
N GLU A 66 22.57 3.69 8.98
CA GLU A 66 21.77 4.46 8.00
C GLU A 66 21.34 3.62 6.79
N ILE A 67 22.16 2.63 6.36
CA ILE A 67 21.75 1.70 5.30
C ILE A 67 20.64 0.80 5.79
N ILE A 68 20.74 0.32 7.01
CA ILE A 68 19.74 -0.58 7.60
C ILE A 68 18.40 0.16 7.69
N ILE A 69 18.41 1.42 8.17
CA ILE A 69 17.20 2.26 8.25
C ILE A 69 16.61 2.52 6.86
N ALA A 70 17.43 2.92 5.88
CA ALA A 70 16.95 3.19 4.53
C ALA A 70 16.39 1.93 3.84
N ALA A 71 17.05 0.78 4.01
CA ALA A 71 16.58 -0.50 3.49
C ALA A 71 15.29 -0.99 4.19
N GLU A 72 15.16 -0.73 5.48
CA GLU A 72 13.94 -1.04 6.23
C GLU A 72 12.77 -0.16 5.81
N ASP A 73 12.98 1.13 5.61
CA ASP A 73 11.95 2.06 5.15
C ASP A 73 11.46 1.71 3.74
N GLU A 74 12.37 1.35 2.83
CA GLU A 74 12.01 0.88 1.49
C GLU A 74 11.21 -0.43 1.53
N LYS A 75 11.62 -1.37 2.39
CA LYS A 75 10.91 -2.62 2.62
C LYS A 75 9.52 -2.39 3.21
N ARG A 76 9.37 -1.48 4.16
CA ARG A 76 8.08 -1.10 4.76
C ARG A 76 7.15 -0.49 3.71
N ALA A 77 7.64 0.46 2.93
CA ALA A 77 6.85 1.08 1.86
C ALA A 77 6.37 0.05 0.82
N CYS A 78 7.21 -0.93 0.49
CA CYS A 78 6.87 -2.03 -0.40
C CYS A 78 5.77 -2.93 0.21
N ILE A 79 5.90 -3.31 1.48
CA ILE A 79 4.91 -4.13 2.20
C ILE A 79 3.56 -3.40 2.27
N ASP A 80 3.53 -2.13 2.63
CA ASP A 80 2.32 -1.32 2.71
C ASP A 80 1.61 -1.21 1.35
N LYS A 81 2.37 -1.08 0.27
CA LYS A 81 1.85 -1.08 -1.09
C LYS A 81 1.17 -2.42 -1.42
N TYR A 82 1.79 -3.55 -1.12
CA TYR A 82 1.20 -4.88 -1.36
C TYR A 82 -0.04 -5.12 -0.49
N ILE A 83 -0.02 -4.76 0.78
CA ILE A 83 -1.18 -4.88 1.67
C ILE A 83 -2.35 -4.06 1.13
N SER A 84 -2.11 -2.81 0.74
CA SER A 84 -3.13 -1.95 0.14
C SER A 84 -3.72 -2.57 -1.13
N LEU A 85 -2.89 -3.12 -2.00
CA LEU A 85 -3.31 -3.76 -3.24
C LEU A 85 -4.16 -5.01 -2.97
N ILE A 86 -3.78 -5.85 -2.01
CA ILE A 86 -4.57 -7.02 -1.60
C ILE A 86 -5.91 -6.59 -1.01
N CYS A 87 -5.96 -5.56 -0.15
CA CYS A 87 -7.20 -5.05 0.41
C CYS A 87 -8.14 -4.52 -0.68
N CYS A 88 -7.62 -3.79 -1.67
CA CYS A 88 -8.39 -3.29 -2.80
C CYS A 88 -8.91 -4.42 -3.71
N THR A 89 -8.13 -5.49 -3.91
CA THR A 89 -8.61 -6.68 -4.66
C THR A 89 -9.73 -7.40 -3.91
N LEU A 90 -9.66 -7.50 -2.58
CA LEU A 90 -10.74 -8.04 -1.76
C LEU A 90 -12.02 -7.20 -1.88
N ASP A 91 -11.92 -5.86 -1.91
CA ASP A 91 -13.07 -4.98 -2.16
C ASP A 91 -13.69 -5.20 -3.55
N THR A 92 -12.86 -5.40 -4.56
CA THR A 92 -13.33 -5.70 -5.92
C THR A 92 -14.03 -7.06 -5.99
N LEU A 93 -13.56 -8.07 -5.24
CA LEU A 93 -14.18 -9.40 -5.17
C LEU A 93 -15.59 -9.37 -4.57
N MET A 94 -15.97 -8.30 -3.86
CA MET A 94 -17.34 -8.13 -3.36
C MET A 94 -18.40 -8.11 -4.48
N VAL A 95 -17.99 -7.86 -5.73
CA VAL A 95 -18.90 -7.99 -6.89
C VAL A 95 -19.51 -9.38 -7.00
N LEU A 96 -18.81 -10.42 -6.54
CA LEU A 96 -19.31 -11.80 -6.54
C LEU A 96 -20.58 -11.96 -5.71
N LEU A 97 -20.80 -11.15 -4.67
CA LEU A 97 -22.03 -11.17 -3.87
C LEU A 97 -23.28 -10.88 -4.69
N LEU A 98 -23.19 -10.18 -5.80
CA LEU A 98 -24.33 -9.92 -6.69
C LEU A 98 -24.81 -11.20 -7.39
N PHE A 99 -23.91 -12.14 -7.65
CA PHE A 99 -24.15 -13.34 -8.45
C PHE A 99 -24.27 -14.60 -7.58
N LEU A 100 -23.69 -14.59 -6.37
CA LEU A 100 -23.75 -15.74 -5.48
C LEU A 100 -25.14 -15.85 -4.81
N PRO A 101 -25.69 -17.07 -4.68
CA PRO A 101 -26.95 -17.30 -3.98
C PRO A 101 -26.72 -17.28 -2.45
N VAL A 102 -26.50 -16.09 -1.89
CA VAL A 102 -26.21 -15.89 -0.45
C VAL A 102 -27.30 -15.09 0.28
N PHE A 103 -28.36 -14.71 -0.44
CA PHE A 103 -29.48 -13.98 0.13
C PHE A 103 -30.61 -14.95 0.48
N GLY A 104 -31.14 -14.82 1.72
CA GLY A 104 -32.30 -15.62 2.16
C GLY A 104 -33.55 -15.15 1.43
N ASN A 105 -34.32 -16.13 0.92
CA ASN A 105 -35.70 -15.91 0.46
C ASN A 105 -36.64 -15.91 1.66
N SER A 106 -37.92 -15.95 1.50
CA SER A 106 -38.93 -15.95 2.60
C SER A 106 -38.72 -17.11 3.59
N ALA A 107 -39.28 -16.97 4.82
CA ALA A 107 -39.19 -17.95 5.92
C ALA A 107 -39.70 -19.37 5.55
N ASP A 108 -40.54 -19.48 4.52
CA ASP A 108 -41.16 -20.74 4.09
C ASP A 108 -40.32 -21.56 3.11
N THR A 109 -39.27 -20.98 2.51
CA THR A 109 -38.33 -21.69 1.61
C THR A 109 -36.89 -21.37 2.01
N PRO A 110 -36.14 -22.34 2.59
CA PRO A 110 -34.77 -22.13 3.03
C PRO A 110 -33.76 -22.07 1.86
N ALA A 111 -34.23 -21.77 0.67
CA ALA A 111 -33.36 -21.65 -0.51
C ALA A 111 -32.62 -20.28 -0.52
N SER A 112 -31.32 -20.35 -0.60
CA SER A 112 -30.48 -19.16 -0.87
C SER A 112 -30.65 -18.78 -2.34
N VAL A 113 -30.87 -17.49 -2.60
CA VAL A 113 -31.10 -16.92 -3.93
C VAL A 113 -30.12 -15.77 -4.19
N THR A 114 -29.96 -15.41 -5.45
CA THR A 114 -29.17 -14.23 -5.84
C THR A 114 -29.89 -12.95 -5.40
N LEU A 115 -29.16 -11.85 -5.31
CA LEU A 115 -29.72 -10.54 -4.92
C LEU A 115 -30.92 -10.16 -5.84
N PHE A 116 -30.83 -10.47 -7.13
CA PHE A 116 -31.84 -10.09 -8.11
C PHE A 116 -33.09 -10.95 -8.07
N GLU A 117 -32.97 -12.23 -7.67
CA GLU A 117 -34.07 -13.18 -7.57
C GLU A 117 -34.79 -13.15 -6.22
N SER A 118 -34.23 -12.43 -5.22
CA SER A 118 -34.80 -12.38 -3.87
C SER A 118 -36.16 -11.68 -3.87
N THR A 119 -37.24 -12.46 -3.76
CA THR A 119 -38.63 -11.97 -3.67
C THR A 119 -39.01 -11.56 -2.26
N GLY A 120 -38.33 -12.06 -1.23
CA GLY A 120 -38.57 -11.75 0.17
C GLY A 120 -38.02 -10.40 0.64
N LEU A 121 -37.17 -9.74 -0.14
CA LEU A 121 -36.59 -8.42 0.16
C LEU A 121 -37.42 -7.31 -0.50
N SER A 122 -37.69 -6.24 0.25
CA SER A 122 -38.28 -5.03 -0.31
C SER A 122 -37.40 -4.46 -1.42
N SER A 123 -38.01 -3.95 -2.49
CA SER A 123 -37.26 -3.44 -3.67
C SER A 123 -36.22 -2.39 -3.30
N TRP A 124 -36.54 -1.53 -2.32
CA TRP A 124 -35.60 -0.49 -1.89
C TRP A 124 -34.40 -1.06 -1.15
N ILE A 125 -34.54 -2.15 -0.36
CA ILE A 125 -33.43 -2.82 0.32
C ILE A 125 -32.48 -3.43 -0.70
N ARG A 126 -32.99 -4.03 -1.78
CA ARG A 126 -32.17 -4.55 -2.89
C ARG A 126 -31.34 -3.44 -3.55
N ILE A 127 -31.93 -2.27 -3.74
CA ILE A 127 -31.21 -1.10 -4.30
C ILE A 127 -30.10 -0.67 -3.32
N VAL A 128 -30.37 -0.59 -2.04
CA VAL A 128 -29.35 -0.23 -1.02
C VAL A 128 -28.20 -1.22 -1.04
N PHE A 129 -28.45 -2.53 -1.13
CA PHE A 129 -27.39 -3.54 -1.22
C PHE A 129 -26.58 -3.40 -2.50
N ALA A 130 -27.25 -3.25 -3.64
CA ALA A 130 -26.56 -3.07 -4.93
C ALA A 130 -25.67 -1.81 -4.95
N VAL A 131 -26.16 -0.71 -4.41
CA VAL A 131 -25.39 0.54 -4.29
C VAL A 131 -24.21 0.36 -3.34
N LEU A 132 -24.38 -0.26 -2.19
CA LEU A 132 -23.33 -0.47 -1.20
C LEU A 132 -22.23 -1.38 -1.77
N ILE A 133 -22.60 -2.49 -2.40
CA ILE A 133 -21.65 -3.37 -3.11
C ILE A 133 -20.97 -2.60 -4.26
N GLY A 134 -21.72 -1.83 -5.05
CA GLY A 134 -21.17 -1.04 -6.14
C GLY A 134 -20.13 -0.01 -5.68
N VAL A 135 -20.40 0.68 -4.59
CA VAL A 135 -19.46 1.66 -4.01
C VAL A 135 -18.19 0.97 -3.48
N THR A 136 -18.32 -0.19 -2.82
CA THR A 136 -17.14 -0.94 -2.35
C THR A 136 -16.29 -1.45 -3.51
N VAL A 137 -16.89 -1.96 -4.57
CA VAL A 137 -16.20 -2.40 -5.79
C VAL A 137 -15.49 -1.24 -6.47
N LEU A 138 -16.16 -0.09 -6.62
CA LEU A 138 -15.54 1.12 -7.20
C LEU A 138 -14.36 1.60 -6.35
N ASN A 139 -14.49 1.60 -5.02
CA ASN A 139 -13.36 1.90 -4.12
C ASN A 139 -12.18 0.95 -4.38
N GLY A 140 -12.42 -0.36 -4.49
CA GLY A 140 -11.40 -1.35 -4.79
C GLY A 140 -10.69 -1.09 -6.13
N ILE A 141 -11.45 -0.88 -7.21
CA ILE A 141 -10.91 -0.61 -8.54
C ILE A 141 -10.09 0.70 -8.56
N CYS A 142 -10.63 1.78 -7.98
CA CYS A 142 -9.92 3.05 -7.89
C CYS A 142 -8.62 2.90 -7.09
N GLY A 143 -8.64 2.16 -5.97
CA GLY A 143 -7.46 1.89 -5.16
C GLY A 143 -6.38 1.11 -5.93
N ILE A 144 -6.75 0.12 -6.75
CA ILE A 144 -5.81 -0.62 -7.61
C ILE A 144 -5.17 0.31 -8.67
N ILE A 145 -5.98 1.14 -9.31
CA ILE A 145 -5.50 2.07 -10.35
C ILE A 145 -4.54 3.10 -9.75
N ILE A 146 -4.93 3.72 -8.63
CA ILE A 146 -4.15 4.76 -7.96
C ILE A 146 -2.87 4.19 -7.34
N GLY A 147 -2.92 2.97 -6.83
CA GLY A 147 -1.75 2.26 -6.29
C GLY A 147 -0.61 2.05 -7.30
N ARG A 148 -0.88 2.21 -8.61
CA ARG A 148 0.15 2.22 -9.65
C ARG A 148 0.96 3.53 -9.72
N PHE A 149 0.44 4.63 -9.18
CA PHE A 149 1.03 5.96 -9.30
C PHE A 149 1.93 6.38 -8.13
N ASP A 150 2.50 5.45 -7.38
CA ASP A 150 3.53 5.63 -6.33
C ASP A 150 3.35 6.86 -5.39
N LYS A 151 2.10 7.16 -4.99
CA LYS A 151 1.82 8.21 -4.00
C LYS A 151 1.40 7.59 -2.67
N PRO A 152 2.30 7.46 -1.68
CA PRO A 152 2.05 6.73 -0.43
C PRO A 152 0.88 7.29 0.40
N VAL A 153 0.68 8.62 0.38
CA VAL A 153 -0.41 9.28 1.12
C VAL A 153 -1.79 8.85 0.61
N TRP A 154 -1.95 8.62 -0.69
CA TRP A 154 -3.21 8.23 -1.29
C TRP A 154 -3.58 6.77 -0.98
N ASN A 155 -2.59 5.89 -0.88
CA ASN A 155 -2.82 4.47 -0.55
C ASN A 155 -3.47 4.30 0.82
N HIS A 156 -3.07 5.10 1.80
CA HIS A 156 -3.64 5.06 3.15
C HIS A 156 -5.14 5.46 3.16
N HIS A 157 -5.53 6.51 2.44
CA HIS A 157 -6.92 6.96 2.38
C HIS A 157 -7.84 5.89 1.77
N TRP A 158 -7.43 5.24 0.67
CA TRP A 158 -8.21 4.18 0.02
C TRP A 158 -8.37 2.95 0.90
N LEU A 159 -7.36 2.62 1.66
CA LEU A 159 -7.39 1.51 2.62
C LEU A 159 -8.38 1.79 3.76
N VAL A 160 -8.35 2.98 4.34
CA VAL A 160 -9.27 3.38 5.41
C VAL A 160 -10.71 3.43 4.90
N THR A 161 -10.96 4.03 3.74
CA THR A 161 -12.31 4.08 3.14
C THR A 161 -12.84 2.68 2.85
N GLY A 162 -12.03 1.76 2.33
CA GLY A 162 -12.40 0.37 2.10
C GLY A 162 -12.74 -0.38 3.39
N MET A 163 -12.04 -0.11 4.50
CA MET A 163 -12.39 -0.68 5.80
C MET A 163 -13.73 -0.16 6.32
N VAL A 164 -13.96 1.14 6.27
CA VAL A 164 -15.22 1.76 6.70
C VAL A 164 -16.40 1.21 5.89
N LEU A 165 -16.25 1.07 4.57
CA LEU A 165 -17.27 0.48 3.69
C LEU A 165 -17.55 -0.98 4.03
N SER A 166 -16.51 -1.77 4.34
CA SER A 166 -16.68 -3.18 4.73
C SER A 166 -17.39 -3.32 6.07
N ILE A 167 -17.10 -2.44 7.05
CA ILE A 167 -17.78 -2.42 8.36
C ILE A 167 -19.27 -2.06 8.18
N THR A 168 -19.55 -0.99 7.43
CA THR A 168 -20.94 -0.56 7.14
C THR A 168 -21.71 -1.65 6.39
N GLY A 169 -21.06 -2.32 5.42
CA GLY A 169 -21.66 -3.43 4.68
C GLY A 169 -22.02 -4.59 5.58
N ALA A 170 -21.11 -5.04 6.42
CA ALA A 170 -21.36 -6.12 7.37
C ALA A 170 -22.51 -5.77 8.33
N ALA A 171 -22.53 -4.56 8.89
CA ALA A 171 -23.59 -4.09 9.78
C ALA A 171 -24.97 -4.10 9.09
N VAL A 172 -25.05 -3.56 7.87
CA VAL A 172 -26.31 -3.51 7.10
C VAL A 172 -26.82 -4.91 6.78
N PHE A 173 -25.96 -5.85 6.35
CA PHE A 173 -26.37 -7.23 6.06
C PHE A 173 -26.85 -7.97 7.31
N ILE A 174 -26.20 -7.76 8.47
CA ILE A 174 -26.62 -8.37 9.73
C ILE A 174 -27.96 -7.79 10.19
N MET A 175 -28.15 -6.48 10.16
CA MET A 175 -29.40 -5.81 10.55
C MET A 175 -30.58 -6.22 9.67
N THR A 176 -30.35 -6.51 8.41
CA THR A 176 -31.40 -6.94 7.46
C THR A 176 -31.61 -8.45 7.44
N ARG A 177 -31.06 -9.17 8.44
CA ARG A 177 -31.21 -10.63 8.59
C ARG A 177 -30.72 -11.44 7.39
N GLN A 178 -29.63 -10.98 6.75
CA GLN A 178 -28.94 -11.70 5.67
C GLN A 178 -27.62 -12.31 6.19
N PRO A 179 -27.68 -13.43 6.97
CA PRO A 179 -26.52 -13.92 7.72
C PRO A 179 -25.38 -14.38 6.81
N TYR A 180 -25.67 -15.01 5.68
CA TYR A 180 -24.62 -15.54 4.81
C TYR A 180 -23.80 -14.41 4.13
N ALA A 181 -24.48 -13.37 3.63
CA ALA A 181 -23.80 -12.19 3.08
C ALA A 181 -23.03 -11.43 4.17
N GLY A 182 -23.62 -11.31 5.38
CA GLY A 182 -22.97 -10.69 6.53
C GLY A 182 -21.73 -11.42 7.00
N ILE A 183 -21.77 -12.76 7.09
CA ILE A 183 -20.60 -13.59 7.47
C ILE A 183 -19.48 -13.44 6.44
N LEU A 184 -19.80 -13.42 5.16
CA LEU A 184 -18.80 -13.25 4.10
C LEU A 184 -18.13 -11.88 4.15
N CYS A 185 -18.90 -10.81 4.39
CA CYS A 185 -18.37 -9.47 4.63
C CYS A 185 -17.48 -9.41 5.88
N LEU A 186 -17.89 -10.04 6.97
CA LEU A 186 -17.10 -10.13 8.20
C LEU A 186 -15.79 -10.90 7.98
N ALA A 187 -15.83 -12.03 7.27
CA ALA A 187 -14.63 -12.79 6.94
C ALA A 187 -13.62 -11.94 6.15
N MET A 188 -14.09 -11.21 5.13
CA MET A 188 -13.26 -10.28 4.37
C MET A 188 -12.68 -9.15 5.23
N LEU A 189 -13.48 -8.63 6.17
CA LEU A 189 -13.03 -7.59 7.10
C LEU A 189 -11.93 -8.12 8.04
N VAL A 190 -12.10 -9.33 8.58
CA VAL A 190 -11.11 -9.98 9.46
C VAL A 190 -9.79 -10.20 8.70
N VAL A 191 -9.85 -10.69 7.47
CA VAL A 191 -8.66 -10.87 6.62
C VAL A 191 -7.94 -9.55 6.41
N LYS A 192 -8.66 -8.46 6.09
CA LYS A 192 -8.07 -7.12 5.95
C LYS A 192 -7.43 -6.64 7.25
N GLY A 193 -8.13 -6.81 8.38
CA GLY A 193 -7.61 -6.43 9.71
C GLY A 193 -6.32 -7.16 10.07
N LEU A 194 -6.25 -8.47 9.79
CA LEU A 194 -5.05 -9.28 10.03
C LEU A 194 -3.88 -8.86 9.13
N LEU A 195 -4.14 -8.56 7.86
CA LEU A 195 -3.11 -8.09 6.92
C LEU A 195 -2.51 -6.76 7.37
N ILE A 196 -3.35 -5.79 7.76
CA ILE A 196 -2.91 -4.49 8.25
C ILE A 196 -2.16 -4.61 9.59
N GLY A 197 -2.66 -5.46 10.49
CA GLY A 197 -2.00 -5.72 11.78
C GLY A 197 -0.62 -6.35 11.61
N LYS A 198 -0.48 -7.29 10.68
CA LYS A 198 0.81 -7.93 10.38
C LYS A 198 1.79 -6.95 9.71
N GLY A 199 1.32 -6.04 8.88
CA GLY A 199 2.17 -4.98 8.30
C GLY A 199 2.77 -4.06 9.36
N LYS A 200 2.01 -3.73 10.40
CA LYS A 200 2.49 -2.90 11.53
C LYS A 200 3.38 -3.65 12.53
N GLY A 201 3.27 -4.98 12.61
CA GLY A 201 4.04 -5.82 13.55
C GLY A 201 5.43 -6.22 13.05
N VAL A 202 5.84 -5.79 11.86
CA VAL A 202 7.19 -5.96 11.29
C VAL A 202 8.09 -4.73 11.62
N SER A 203 7.60 -3.87 12.52
CA SER A 203 8.36 -2.73 13.06
C SER A 203 9.17 -3.11 14.28
#